data_aa62747cd751f7d78513f0a2d329f9df
#
_entry.id   aa62747cd751f7d78513f0a2d329f9df
#
_cell.length_a   1.000
_cell.length_b   1.000
_cell.length_c   1.000
_cell.angle_alpha   90.00
_cell.angle_beta   90.00
_cell.angle_gamma   90.00
#
_symmetry.space_group_name_H-M   'P 1'
#
loop_
_entity.id
_entity.type
_entity.pdbx_description
1 polymer ?
#
loop_
_entity_poly.entity_id
_entity_poly.type
_entity_poly.pdbx_seq_one_letter_code
_entity_poly.pdbx_strand_id
1 'polypeptide(L)'
;VTLADIALPSTYFAQMPCNFALRPRVSLLTNKNYSDLISLHNFPKGREKNNCWGDCITVLKTPSKQPYCLNLHAIKSKDDFGDKTLANFLVLGQSGGGKTAFMQFLCNQLLKFSNTDTFPKNLSEDKKQMSLIYLDKDFGAMGNILSAGGRYISIKNGVPTGFNPFMIETTEQNKRAFQQKYYFKNYI
;
A
#
# COMPACT_ATOMS: atom_id res chain seq x y z
N VAL A 1 -23.85 -33.88 3.53
CA VAL A 1 -23.73 -33.74 2.07
C VAL A 1 -24.18 -35.06 1.46
N THR A 2 -25.29 -35.08 0.77
CA THR A 2 -25.80 -36.27 0.06
C THR A 2 -25.41 -36.18 -1.41
N LEU A 3 -24.99 -37.30 -1.97
CA LEU A 3 -24.72 -37.41 -3.41
C LEU A 3 -26.03 -37.23 -4.20
N ALA A 4 -25.98 -36.46 -5.27
CA ALA A 4 -27.13 -36.16 -6.12
C ALA A 4 -27.17 -37.14 -7.30
N ASP A 5 -27.40 -38.43 -7.03
CA ASP A 5 -27.37 -39.47 -8.07
C ASP A 5 -28.52 -39.36 -9.07
N ILE A 6 -29.76 -39.37 -8.55
CA ILE A 6 -30.97 -39.46 -9.37
C ILE A 6 -31.26 -38.12 -10.06
N ALA A 7 -31.01 -37.01 -9.39
CA ALA A 7 -31.24 -35.67 -9.91
C ALA A 7 -30.06 -35.02 -10.62
N LEU A 8 -28.97 -35.77 -10.81
CA LEU A 8 -27.73 -35.24 -11.40
C LEU A 8 -27.93 -34.63 -12.80
N PRO A 9 -28.58 -35.33 -13.75
CA PRO A 9 -28.81 -34.78 -15.09
C PRO A 9 -29.63 -33.52 -15.07
N SER A 10 -30.77 -33.53 -14.33
CA SER A 10 -31.63 -32.38 -14.19
C SER A 10 -30.92 -31.19 -13.56
N THR A 11 -30.12 -31.45 -12.51
CA THR A 11 -29.32 -30.39 -11.83
C THR A 11 -28.29 -29.79 -12.76
N TYR A 12 -27.61 -30.64 -13.56
CA TYR A 12 -26.61 -30.16 -14.52
C TYR A 12 -27.22 -29.25 -15.59
N PHE A 13 -28.31 -29.73 -16.23
CA PHE A 13 -28.96 -28.92 -17.27
C PHE A 13 -29.71 -27.69 -16.72
N ALA A 14 -30.13 -27.71 -15.45
CA ALA A 14 -30.75 -26.54 -14.80
C ALA A 14 -29.73 -25.38 -14.58
N GLN A 15 -28.44 -25.64 -14.66
CA GLN A 15 -27.40 -24.59 -14.58
C GLN A 15 -27.26 -23.79 -15.86
N MET A 16 -27.80 -24.26 -16.97
CA MET A 16 -27.77 -23.54 -18.24
C MET A 16 -28.73 -22.35 -18.19
N PRO A 17 -28.37 -21.19 -18.74
CA PRO A 17 -29.25 -20.03 -18.79
C PRO A 17 -30.62 -20.36 -19.43
N CYS A 18 -31.67 -19.82 -18.87
CA CYS A 18 -33.07 -19.99 -19.30
C CYS A 18 -33.66 -21.41 -19.15
N ASN A 19 -32.93 -22.38 -18.62
CA ASN A 19 -33.41 -23.76 -18.47
C ASN A 19 -34.05 -24.00 -17.09
N PHE A 20 -35.00 -23.20 -16.72
CA PHE A 20 -35.62 -23.20 -15.38
C PHE A 20 -36.53 -24.39 -15.09
N ALA A 21 -37.06 -25.03 -16.12
CA ALA A 21 -37.99 -26.15 -15.97
C ALA A 21 -37.35 -27.40 -15.35
N LEU A 22 -36.04 -27.56 -15.47
CA LEU A 22 -35.30 -28.71 -14.98
C LEU A 22 -34.77 -28.55 -13.55
N ARG A 23 -35.11 -27.50 -12.83
CA ARG A 23 -34.70 -27.31 -11.45
C ARG A 23 -35.31 -28.37 -10.55
N PRO A 24 -34.51 -29.21 -9.90
CA PRO A 24 -35.05 -30.32 -9.09
C PRO A 24 -35.70 -29.83 -7.77
N ARG A 25 -35.29 -28.67 -7.30
CA ARG A 25 -35.82 -28.04 -6.07
C ARG A 25 -35.91 -26.53 -6.25
N VAL A 26 -37.11 -26.03 -6.09
CA VAL A 26 -37.37 -24.57 -6.09
C VAL A 26 -37.74 -24.17 -4.68
N SER A 27 -37.02 -23.22 -4.13
CA SER A 27 -37.28 -22.61 -2.82
C SER A 27 -37.66 -21.15 -3.02
N LEU A 28 -38.71 -20.70 -2.40
CA LEU A 28 -39.04 -19.29 -2.31
C LEU A 28 -38.13 -18.66 -1.24
N LEU A 29 -37.37 -17.67 -1.65
CA LEU A 29 -36.51 -16.88 -0.77
C LEU A 29 -37.16 -15.51 -0.55
N THR A 30 -37.20 -15.08 0.69
CA THR A 30 -37.55 -13.69 1.00
C THR A 30 -36.37 -12.78 0.65
N ASN A 31 -36.62 -11.48 0.45
CA ASN A 31 -35.55 -10.52 0.21
C ASN A 31 -34.48 -10.54 1.29
N LYS A 32 -34.85 -10.82 2.55
CA LYS A 32 -33.93 -10.96 3.67
C LYS A 32 -33.01 -12.17 3.48
N ASN A 33 -33.55 -13.34 3.20
CA ASN A 33 -32.78 -14.56 2.95
C ASN A 33 -31.83 -14.38 1.75
N TYR A 34 -32.28 -13.68 0.71
CA TYR A 34 -31.47 -13.38 -0.46
C TYR A 34 -30.33 -12.44 -0.11
N SER A 35 -30.58 -11.39 0.68
CA SER A 35 -29.53 -10.47 1.15
C SER A 35 -28.50 -11.17 2.02
N ASP A 36 -28.91 -12.13 2.84
CA ASP A 36 -27.99 -12.90 3.70
C ASP A 36 -27.12 -13.89 2.90
N LEU A 37 -27.61 -14.36 1.74
CA LEU A 37 -26.89 -15.26 0.86
C LEU A 37 -25.96 -14.55 -0.13
N ILE A 38 -26.25 -13.30 -0.48
CA ILE A 38 -25.43 -12.50 -1.37
C ILE A 38 -24.29 -11.87 -0.58
N SER A 39 -23.08 -12.26 -0.88
CA SER A 39 -21.92 -11.52 -0.44
C SER A 39 -21.76 -10.27 -1.30
N LEU A 40 -22.16 -9.11 -0.78
CA LEU A 40 -21.88 -7.81 -1.40
C LEU A 40 -20.42 -7.36 -1.19
N HIS A 41 -19.60 -8.21 -0.64
CA HIS A 41 -18.19 -7.92 -0.37
C HIS A 41 -17.41 -8.00 -1.69
N ASN A 42 -17.22 -6.84 -2.29
CA ASN A 42 -16.25 -6.70 -3.37
C ASN A 42 -14.93 -6.24 -2.75
N PHE A 43 -13.94 -7.12 -2.72
CA PHE A 43 -12.63 -6.73 -2.24
C PHE A 43 -12.00 -5.73 -3.23
N PRO A 44 -11.46 -4.61 -2.73
CA PRO A 44 -10.82 -3.63 -3.57
C PRO A 44 -9.63 -4.29 -4.29
N LYS A 45 -9.50 -4.02 -5.59
CA LYS A 45 -8.39 -4.51 -6.41
C LYS A 45 -7.19 -3.58 -6.38
N GLY A 46 -7.34 -2.38 -5.84
CA GLY A 46 -6.37 -1.31 -5.98
C GLY A 46 -6.32 -0.75 -7.41
N ARG A 47 -5.34 0.06 -7.71
CA ARG A 47 -5.15 0.67 -9.03
C ARG A 47 -3.80 0.25 -9.59
N GLU A 48 -3.83 -0.44 -10.73
CA GLU A 48 -2.62 -0.98 -11.37
C GLU A 48 -1.77 0.13 -12.00
N LYS A 49 -2.39 1.00 -12.80
CA LYS A 49 -1.73 2.04 -13.60
C LYS A 49 -2.24 3.44 -13.27
N ASN A 50 -1.54 4.44 -13.77
CA ASN A 50 -1.92 5.85 -13.59
C ASN A 50 -1.94 6.28 -12.11
N ASN A 51 -1.01 5.78 -11.30
CA ASN A 51 -0.76 6.26 -9.96
C ASN A 51 0.21 7.45 -9.98
N CYS A 52 0.37 8.14 -8.86
CA CYS A 52 1.26 9.30 -8.76
C CYS A 52 2.70 9.02 -9.20
N TRP A 53 3.15 7.78 -9.05
CA TRP A 53 4.50 7.32 -9.44
C TRP A 53 4.48 6.37 -10.66
N GLY A 54 3.35 6.23 -11.34
CA GLY A 54 3.17 5.33 -12.47
C GLY A 54 2.42 4.06 -12.11
N ASP A 55 3.08 2.92 -12.19
CA ASP A 55 2.48 1.63 -11.84
C ASP A 55 2.34 1.44 -10.32
N CYS A 56 1.56 0.46 -9.89
CA CYS A 56 1.42 0.13 -8.48
C CYS A 56 2.76 -0.30 -7.86
N ILE A 57 2.91 -0.07 -6.56
CA ILE A 57 4.16 -0.39 -5.85
C ILE A 57 4.41 -1.89 -5.85
N THR A 58 3.39 -2.66 -5.51
CA THR A 58 3.46 -4.12 -5.49
C THR A 58 2.06 -4.72 -5.53
N VAL A 59 1.98 -6.01 -5.81
CA VAL A 59 0.73 -6.76 -5.78
C VAL A 59 0.71 -7.66 -4.55
N LEU A 60 -0.26 -7.45 -3.70
CA LEU A 60 -0.50 -8.24 -2.49
C LEU A 60 -1.70 -9.17 -2.69
N LYS A 61 -1.89 -10.12 -1.78
CA LYS A 61 -3.08 -10.98 -1.72
C LYS A 61 -4.09 -10.42 -0.71
N THR A 62 -5.34 -10.35 -1.13
CA THR A 62 -6.46 -10.12 -0.22
C THR A 62 -6.78 -11.38 0.59
N PRO A 63 -7.58 -11.30 1.67
CA PRO A 63 -8.08 -12.48 2.38
C PRO A 63 -8.81 -13.47 1.46
N SER A 64 -9.48 -13.01 0.42
CA SER A 64 -10.12 -13.83 -0.62
C SER A 64 -9.15 -14.39 -1.67
N LYS A 65 -7.83 -14.23 -1.46
CA LYS A 65 -6.75 -14.66 -2.36
C LYS A 65 -6.73 -13.94 -3.73
N GLN A 66 -7.48 -12.86 -3.88
CA GLN A 66 -7.43 -12.02 -5.08
C GLN A 66 -6.22 -11.09 -5.06
N PRO A 67 -5.70 -10.68 -6.24
CA PRO A 67 -4.62 -9.71 -6.31
C PRO A 67 -5.11 -8.31 -5.91
N TYR A 68 -4.28 -7.60 -5.17
CA TYR A 68 -4.49 -6.21 -4.78
C TYR A 68 -3.28 -5.36 -5.14
N CYS A 69 -3.47 -4.37 -5.99
CA CYS A 69 -2.44 -3.42 -6.41
C CYS A 69 -2.26 -2.35 -5.34
N LEU A 70 -1.17 -2.46 -4.56
CA LEU A 70 -0.87 -1.54 -3.47
C LEU A 70 -0.33 -0.21 -3.99
N ASN A 71 -0.92 0.87 -3.51
CA ASN A 71 -0.45 2.24 -3.67
C ASN A 71 -0.52 2.95 -2.32
N LEU A 72 0.41 3.85 -2.05
CA LEU A 72 0.46 4.59 -0.80
C LEU A 72 -0.32 5.90 -0.88
N HIS A 73 -0.37 6.53 -2.05
CA HIS A 73 -1.12 7.77 -2.25
C HIS A 73 -2.60 7.50 -2.50
N ALA A 74 -3.46 8.23 -1.82
CA ALA A 74 -4.88 8.24 -2.12
C ALA A 74 -5.12 8.92 -3.49
N ILE A 75 -6.01 8.32 -4.29
CA ILE A 75 -6.36 8.82 -5.60
C ILE A 75 -7.78 9.37 -5.50
N LYS A 76 -7.93 10.67 -5.68
CA LYS A 76 -9.23 11.34 -5.62
C LYS A 76 -10.02 11.22 -6.91
N SER A 77 -9.35 11.21 -8.07
CA SER A 77 -9.97 11.16 -9.40
C SER A 77 -9.20 10.25 -10.35
N LYS A 78 -9.84 9.85 -11.46
CA LYS A 78 -9.19 9.05 -12.51
C LYS A 78 -8.04 9.80 -13.20
N ASP A 79 -8.09 11.13 -13.22
CA ASP A 79 -7.19 12.00 -13.96
C ASP A 79 -6.23 12.80 -13.05
N ASP A 80 -6.14 12.42 -11.77
CA ASP A 80 -5.46 13.21 -10.74
C ASP A 80 -3.96 12.88 -10.68
N PHE A 81 -3.24 13.27 -11.74
CA PHE A 81 -1.78 13.22 -11.76
C PHE A 81 -1.12 14.39 -11.04
N GLY A 82 -1.87 15.38 -10.59
CA GLY A 82 -1.38 16.67 -10.10
C GLY A 82 -1.36 16.83 -8.58
N ASP A 83 -2.41 16.43 -7.89
CA ASP A 83 -2.55 16.65 -6.46
C ASP A 83 -2.00 15.49 -5.65
N LYS A 84 -0.76 15.62 -5.24
CA LYS A 84 -0.09 14.68 -4.33
C LYS A 84 -0.65 14.83 -2.92
N THR A 85 -1.60 13.99 -2.57
CA THR A 85 -1.93 13.79 -1.16
C THR A 85 -0.78 13.08 -0.46
N LEU A 86 -0.49 13.47 0.78
CA LEU A 86 0.54 12.80 1.58
C LEU A 86 0.18 11.33 1.77
N ALA A 87 1.13 10.44 1.52
CA ALA A 87 0.97 9.00 1.66
C ALA A 87 1.39 8.55 3.06
N ASN A 88 0.62 8.94 4.08
CA ASN A 88 0.86 8.46 5.43
C ASN A 88 0.18 7.10 5.62
N PHE A 89 0.91 6.10 6.09
CA PHE A 89 0.36 4.81 6.43
C PHE A 89 0.96 4.27 7.74
N LEU A 90 0.24 3.40 8.40
CA LEU A 90 0.63 2.81 9.67
C LEU A 90 0.56 1.28 9.56
N VAL A 91 1.62 0.60 9.98
CA VAL A 91 1.67 -0.86 10.05
C VAL A 91 1.55 -1.30 11.51
N LEU A 92 0.44 -1.92 11.83
CA LEU A 92 0.16 -2.43 13.17
C LEU A 92 0.29 -3.96 13.20
N GLY A 93 0.80 -4.48 14.28
CA GLY A 93 0.92 -5.92 14.51
C GLY A 93 1.62 -6.23 15.83
N GLN A 94 1.40 -7.41 16.35
CA GLN A 94 2.09 -7.88 17.56
C GLN A 94 3.60 -8.04 17.33
N SER A 95 4.36 -8.14 18.41
CA SER A 95 5.79 -8.44 18.34
C SER A 95 6.01 -9.79 17.66
N GLY A 96 7.03 -9.88 16.79
CA GLY A 96 7.28 -11.09 15.99
C GLY A 96 6.35 -11.28 14.79
N GLY A 97 5.33 -10.43 14.59
CA GLY A 97 4.35 -10.54 13.50
C GLY A 97 4.85 -10.11 12.10
N GLY A 98 6.16 -9.94 11.91
CA GLY A 98 6.75 -9.65 10.60
C GLY A 98 6.68 -8.20 10.14
N LYS A 99 6.37 -7.24 11.02
CA LYS A 99 6.28 -5.79 10.66
C LYS A 99 7.55 -5.28 9.98
N THR A 100 8.71 -5.55 10.57
CA THR A 100 10.02 -5.12 10.03
C THR A 100 10.28 -5.75 8.67
N ALA A 101 10.00 -7.05 8.52
CA ALA A 101 10.14 -7.75 7.24
C ALA A 101 9.22 -7.16 6.16
N PHE A 102 7.99 -6.84 6.51
CA PHE A 102 7.04 -6.21 5.60
C PHE A 102 7.49 -4.79 5.21
N MET A 103 8.01 -4.01 6.15
CA MET A 103 8.55 -2.66 5.84
C MET A 103 9.76 -2.75 4.91
N GLN A 104 10.68 -3.69 5.15
CA GLN A 104 11.82 -3.91 4.26
C GLN A 104 11.38 -4.39 2.86
N PHE A 105 10.39 -5.29 2.81
CA PHE A 105 9.79 -5.71 1.54
C PHE A 105 9.23 -4.50 0.78
N LEU A 106 8.48 -3.61 1.42
CA LEU A 106 7.97 -2.39 0.78
C LEU A 106 9.11 -1.48 0.30
N CYS A 107 10.14 -1.29 1.10
CA CYS A 107 11.32 -0.51 0.70
C CYS A 107 11.95 -1.08 -0.58
N ASN A 108 12.11 -2.41 -0.66
CA ASN A 108 12.66 -3.07 -1.84
C ASN A 108 11.75 -2.91 -3.07
N GLN A 109 10.43 -2.97 -2.88
CA GLN A 109 9.48 -2.72 -3.97
C GLN A 109 9.50 -1.27 -4.46
N LEU A 110 9.83 -0.33 -3.59
CA LEU A 110 9.98 1.08 -3.94
C LEU A 110 11.24 1.36 -4.76
N LEU A 111 12.30 0.54 -4.64
CA LEU A 111 13.55 0.73 -5.39
C LEU A 111 13.36 0.72 -6.92
N LYS A 112 12.30 0.11 -7.43
CA LYS A 112 11.98 0.19 -8.87
C LYS A 112 11.77 1.63 -9.36
N PHE A 113 11.35 2.54 -8.48
CA PHE A 113 11.18 3.96 -8.79
C PHE A 113 12.49 4.77 -8.71
N SER A 114 13.62 4.13 -8.49
CA SER A 114 14.93 4.77 -8.64
C SER A 114 15.29 5.02 -10.12
N ASN A 115 14.66 4.30 -11.04
CA ASN A 115 14.79 4.54 -12.47
C ASN A 115 13.80 5.62 -12.93
N THR A 116 14.28 6.64 -13.62
CA THR A 116 13.48 7.75 -14.14
C THR A 116 12.40 7.31 -15.13
N ASP A 117 12.63 6.21 -15.84
CA ASP A 117 11.70 5.67 -16.83
C ASP A 117 10.39 5.12 -16.25
N THR A 118 10.40 4.82 -14.95
CA THR A 118 9.20 4.31 -14.26
C THR A 118 8.20 5.40 -13.90
N PHE A 119 8.63 6.67 -13.93
CA PHE A 119 7.75 7.79 -13.62
C PHE A 119 6.87 8.19 -14.82
N PRO A 120 5.68 8.75 -14.56
CA PRO A 120 4.83 9.28 -15.61
C PRO A 120 5.56 10.33 -16.47
N LYS A 121 5.35 10.29 -17.79
CA LYS A 121 6.03 11.17 -18.74
C LYS A 121 5.71 12.66 -18.55
N ASN A 122 4.58 12.97 -17.93
CA ASN A 122 4.14 14.34 -17.65
C ASN A 122 4.79 14.97 -16.41
N LEU A 123 5.60 14.22 -15.66
CA LEU A 123 6.36 14.79 -14.54
C LEU A 123 7.61 15.52 -15.03
N SER A 124 7.92 16.66 -14.41
CA SER A 124 9.17 17.39 -14.65
C SER A 124 10.37 16.56 -14.19
N GLU A 125 11.52 16.68 -14.87
CA GLU A 125 12.71 15.86 -14.60
C GLU A 125 13.24 16.01 -13.17
N ASP A 126 13.15 17.20 -12.59
CA ASP A 126 13.52 17.49 -11.20
C ASP A 126 12.68 16.72 -10.16
N LYS A 127 11.49 16.26 -10.55
CA LYS A 127 10.58 15.46 -9.71
C LYS A 127 10.68 13.95 -9.93
N LYS A 128 11.45 13.52 -10.91
CA LYS A 128 11.68 12.10 -11.22
C LYS A 128 12.83 11.50 -10.39
N GLN A 129 12.93 11.88 -9.13
CA GLN A 129 13.93 11.38 -8.20
C GLN A 129 13.28 10.79 -6.98
N MET A 130 13.70 9.60 -6.60
CA MET A 130 13.30 8.95 -5.37
C MET A 130 14.41 9.06 -4.35
N SER A 131 14.08 9.49 -3.13
CA SER A 131 14.94 9.35 -1.96
C SER A 131 14.22 8.52 -0.91
N LEU A 132 14.93 7.60 -0.28
CA LEU A 132 14.42 6.76 0.79
C LEU A 132 15.24 6.98 2.06
N ILE A 133 14.60 7.42 3.12
CA ILE A 133 15.19 7.56 4.45
C ILE A 133 14.51 6.56 5.36
N TYR A 134 15.29 5.64 5.92
CA TYR A 134 14.80 4.62 6.84
C TYR A 134 15.37 4.87 8.24
N LEU A 135 14.50 5.04 9.22
CA LEU A 135 14.89 5.17 10.63
C LEU A 135 14.75 3.81 11.30
N ASP A 136 15.87 3.20 11.62
CA ASP A 136 15.96 1.87 12.20
C ASP A 136 16.41 1.93 13.67
N LYS A 137 15.70 1.22 14.55
CA LYS A 137 16.02 1.20 15.97
C LYS A 137 17.00 0.06 16.33
N ASP A 138 16.79 -1.11 15.73
CA ASP A 138 17.40 -2.37 16.19
C ASP A 138 18.32 -3.00 15.16
N PHE A 139 18.87 -2.22 14.24
CA PHE A 139 19.78 -2.65 13.14
C PHE A 139 19.18 -3.71 12.20
N GLY A 140 17.88 -3.98 12.28
CA GLY A 140 17.21 -5.01 11.50
C GLY A 140 17.19 -4.73 10.00
N ALA A 141 17.25 -3.46 9.59
CA ALA A 141 17.27 -3.05 8.19
C ALA A 141 18.66 -2.89 7.58
N MET A 142 19.73 -2.98 8.38
CA MET A 142 21.10 -2.67 7.94
C MET A 142 21.53 -3.48 6.71
N GLY A 143 21.35 -4.80 6.76
CA GLY A 143 21.73 -5.68 5.64
C GLY A 143 20.97 -5.35 4.36
N ASN A 144 19.69 -5.06 4.48
CA ASN A 144 18.84 -4.72 3.33
C ASN A 144 19.23 -3.37 2.71
N ILE A 145 19.51 -2.35 3.53
CA ILE A 145 19.92 -1.02 3.04
C ILE A 145 21.27 -1.11 2.32
N LEU A 146 22.24 -1.83 2.89
CA LEU A 146 23.56 -2.00 2.27
C LEU A 146 23.49 -2.79 0.97
N SER A 147 22.68 -3.86 0.92
CA SER A 147 22.49 -4.65 -0.31
C SER A 147 21.80 -3.86 -1.43
N ALA A 148 20.97 -2.88 -1.07
CA ALA A 148 20.35 -1.96 -2.01
C ALA A 148 21.28 -0.81 -2.47
N GLY A 149 22.56 -0.81 -2.05
CA GLY A 149 23.50 0.27 -2.36
C GLY A 149 23.32 1.52 -1.52
N GLY A 150 22.51 1.47 -0.48
CA GLY A 150 22.27 2.58 0.42
C GLY A 150 23.40 2.80 1.44
N ARG A 151 23.34 3.93 2.13
CA ARG A 151 24.26 4.26 3.21
C ARG A 151 23.60 4.05 4.57
N TYR A 152 24.22 3.28 5.44
CA TYR A 152 23.75 3.08 6.82
C TYR A 152 24.62 3.88 7.81
N ILE A 153 23.97 4.72 8.62
CA ILE A 153 24.63 5.55 9.63
C ILE A 153 24.17 5.11 11.00
N SER A 154 25.08 4.58 11.81
CA SER A 154 24.78 4.19 13.20
C SER A 154 25.00 5.38 14.13
N ILE A 155 23.94 5.74 14.88
CA ILE A 155 24.00 6.79 15.90
C ILE A 155 24.25 6.11 17.25
N LYS A 156 25.42 6.34 17.85
CA LYS A 156 25.78 5.84 19.17
C LYS A 156 25.85 7.00 20.16
N ASN A 157 25.40 6.74 21.37
CA ASN A 157 25.43 7.75 22.43
C ASN A 157 26.90 8.12 22.74
N GLY A 158 27.20 9.43 22.81
CA GLY A 158 28.55 9.95 23.09
C GLY A 158 29.51 9.96 21.90
N VAL A 159 29.12 9.47 20.73
CA VAL A 159 29.94 9.51 19.51
C VAL A 159 29.43 10.59 18.56
N PRO A 160 30.26 11.58 18.15
CA PRO A 160 29.87 12.58 17.19
C PRO A 160 29.48 11.92 15.84
N THR A 161 28.29 12.20 15.34
CA THR A 161 27.80 11.65 14.06
C THR A 161 28.19 12.51 12.86
N GLY A 162 28.70 13.70 13.08
CA GLY A 162 28.85 14.73 12.05
C GLY A 162 27.54 15.37 11.59
N PHE A 163 26.41 14.86 12.05
CA PHE A 163 25.11 15.43 11.76
C PHE A 163 24.74 16.47 12.83
N ASN A 164 24.77 17.73 12.46
CA ASN A 164 24.33 18.82 13.32
C ASN A 164 23.04 19.43 12.71
N PRO A 165 21.87 19.18 13.32
CA PRO A 165 20.61 19.73 12.81
C PRO A 165 20.54 21.27 12.90
N PHE A 166 21.48 21.91 13.62
CA PHE A 166 21.58 23.36 13.73
C PHE A 166 22.49 23.99 12.67
N MET A 167 23.25 23.20 11.91
CA MET A 167 24.05 23.63 10.75
C MET A 167 23.24 23.59 9.44
N ILE A 168 21.98 23.95 9.49
CA ILE A 168 21.18 24.12 8.29
C ILE A 168 21.56 25.49 7.69
N GLU A 169 21.80 25.51 6.38
CA GLU A 169 22.05 26.77 5.66
C GLU A 169 20.98 27.82 6.03
N THR A 170 21.44 29.01 6.35
CA THR A 170 20.60 30.12 6.84
C THR A 170 19.79 30.75 5.72
N THR A 171 18.94 29.95 5.06
CA THR A 171 17.93 30.51 4.16
C THR A 171 16.77 31.09 4.98
N GLU A 172 16.11 32.12 4.48
CA GLU A 172 14.96 32.77 5.17
C GLU A 172 13.82 31.79 5.48
N GLN A 173 13.64 30.77 4.65
CA GLN A 173 12.65 29.71 4.90
C GLN A 173 13.04 28.83 6.09
N ASN A 174 14.30 28.50 6.24
CA ASN A 174 14.80 27.68 7.36
C ASN A 174 14.77 28.46 8.67
N LYS A 175 15.03 29.77 8.65
CA LYS A 175 14.88 30.66 9.82
C LYS A 175 13.44 30.69 10.31
N ARG A 176 12.46 30.83 9.42
CA ARG A 176 11.04 30.84 9.78
C ARG A 176 10.57 29.51 10.36
N ALA A 177 10.96 28.38 9.78
CA ALA A 177 10.63 27.05 10.30
C ALA A 177 11.25 26.80 11.69
N PHE A 178 12.46 27.34 11.94
CA PHE A 178 13.12 27.24 13.23
C PHE A 178 12.44 28.09 14.29
N GLN A 179 12.07 29.33 13.95
CA GLN A 179 11.34 30.24 14.84
C GLN A 179 9.97 29.68 15.22
N GLN A 180 9.20 29.13 14.28
CA GLN A 180 7.91 28.50 14.58
C GLN A 180 8.03 27.33 15.56
N LYS A 181 9.07 26.48 15.45
CA LYS A 181 9.29 25.38 16.40
C LYS A 181 9.64 25.87 17.82
N TYR A 182 10.34 26.98 17.96
CA TYR A 182 10.70 27.52 19.26
C TYR A 182 9.51 28.22 19.96
N TYR A 183 8.63 28.86 19.21
CA TYR A 183 7.42 29.47 19.79
C TYR A 183 6.45 28.41 20.35
N PHE A 184 6.33 27.26 19.74
CA PHE A 184 5.45 26.19 20.24
C PHE A 184 5.97 25.51 21.53
N LYS A 185 7.25 25.57 21.83
CA LYS A 185 7.85 24.89 23.00
C LYS A 185 7.73 25.70 24.30
N ASN A 186 7.39 26.97 24.22
CA ASN A 186 7.27 27.87 25.38
C ASN A 186 5.81 28.07 25.86
N TYR A 187 4.85 27.28 25.32
CA TYR A 187 3.44 27.36 25.69
C TYR A 187 2.84 26.05 26.20
N ILE A 188 3.66 25.09 26.64
CA ILE A 188 3.20 23.87 27.34
C ILE A 188 3.79 23.82 28.73
#